data_81d837e30ca9228654acff51de76ddc0
#
_entry.id   81d837e30ca9228654acff51de76ddc0
#
_cell.length_a   1.000
_cell.length_b   1.000
_cell.length_c   1.000
_cell.angle_alpha   90.00
_cell.angle_beta   90.00
_cell.angle_gamma   90.00
#
_symmetry.space_group_name_H-M   'P 1'
#
loop_
_entity.id
_entity.type
_entity.pdbx_description
1 polymer ?
#
loop_
_entity_poly.entity_id
_entity_poly.type
_entity_poly.pdbx_seq_one_letter_code
_entity_poly.pdbx_strand_id
1 'polypeptide(L)'
;MPRLADGFINELKDRIDLYDLVSRYVQLKKSGSSWVGLSPFSQEKTPSFYVHPEKGFFNCFSSGEKGDAITFVQKIENLGFQEAIEYLPKEFNFPIRYEKGGHAQPFSNSIRADLYALHELAKSWFEEQFSLQNKESSVARSYWLEEREFSLETA
;
A
#
# COMPACT_ATOMS: atom_id res chain seq x y z
N MET A 1 3.90 -17.23 7.77
CA MET A 1 3.50 -15.83 7.97
C MET A 1 3.29 -15.60 9.46
N PRO A 2 3.85 -14.55 10.05
CA PRO A 2 3.59 -14.23 11.45
C PRO A 2 2.09 -13.93 11.62
N ARG A 3 1.51 -14.50 12.64
CA ARG A 3 0.09 -14.37 12.94
C ARG A 3 -0.13 -13.08 13.71
N LEU A 4 -1.11 -12.29 13.32
CA LEU A 4 -1.50 -11.11 14.09
C LEU A 4 -2.03 -11.53 15.45
N ALA A 5 -1.73 -10.75 16.49
CA ALA A 5 -2.25 -11.02 17.82
C ALA A 5 -3.78 -11.06 17.81
N ASP A 6 -4.36 -11.98 18.57
CA ASP A 6 -5.80 -12.08 18.71
C ASP A 6 -6.38 -10.73 19.18
N GLY A 7 -7.41 -10.26 18.49
CA GLY A 7 -8.03 -8.97 18.78
C GLY A 7 -7.34 -7.73 18.17
N PHE A 8 -6.16 -7.87 17.55
CA PHE A 8 -5.47 -6.71 16.92
C PHE A 8 -6.32 -5.98 15.88
N ILE A 9 -7.07 -6.72 15.08
CA ILE A 9 -7.96 -6.12 14.06
C ILE A 9 -9.06 -5.28 14.72
N ASN A 10 -9.61 -5.73 15.85
CA ASN A 10 -10.61 -4.97 16.58
C ASN A 10 -9.99 -3.73 17.23
N GLU A 11 -8.81 -3.88 17.86
CA GLU A 11 -8.06 -2.75 18.41
C GLU A 11 -7.71 -1.72 17.34
N LEU A 12 -7.36 -2.16 16.14
CA LEU A 12 -7.09 -1.29 14.99
C LEU A 12 -8.34 -0.48 14.60
N LYS A 13 -9.50 -1.14 14.51
CA LYS A 13 -10.78 -0.49 14.19
C LYS A 13 -11.22 0.50 15.26
N ASP A 14 -11.01 0.17 16.53
CA ASP A 14 -11.39 1.02 17.67
C ASP A 14 -10.50 2.27 17.79
N ARG A 15 -9.25 2.18 17.35
CA ARG A 15 -8.28 3.29 17.43
C ARG A 15 -8.34 4.23 16.24
N ILE A 16 -8.80 3.77 15.10
CA ILE A 16 -8.86 4.59 13.89
C ILE A 16 -10.18 5.34 13.87
N ASP A 17 -10.09 6.66 13.95
CA ASP A 17 -11.25 7.50 13.65
C ASP A 17 -11.52 7.47 12.14
N LEU A 18 -12.66 6.90 11.78
CA LEU A 18 -13.07 6.76 10.39
C LEU A 18 -13.28 8.13 9.70
N TYR A 19 -13.68 9.15 10.46
CA TYR A 19 -13.78 10.50 9.93
C TYR A 19 -12.41 11.07 9.58
N ASP A 20 -11.44 10.94 10.47
CA ASP A 20 -10.07 11.41 10.22
C ASP A 20 -9.45 10.71 9.01
N LEU A 21 -9.65 9.40 8.90
CA LEU A 21 -9.16 8.63 7.75
C LEU A 21 -9.80 9.11 6.45
N VAL A 22 -11.12 9.16 6.40
CA VAL A 22 -11.87 9.48 5.17
C VAL A 22 -11.70 10.94 4.77
N SER A 23 -11.61 11.87 5.72
CA SER A 23 -11.47 13.30 5.45
C SER A 23 -10.20 13.67 4.68
N ARG A 24 -9.18 12.80 4.68
CA ARG A 24 -7.95 12.96 3.88
C ARG A 24 -8.19 12.76 2.37
N TYR A 25 -9.24 12.02 2.01
CA TYR A 25 -9.57 11.67 0.62
C TYR A 25 -10.84 12.37 0.12
N VAL A 26 -11.78 12.65 1.01
CA VAL A 26 -13.11 13.16 0.68
C VAL A 26 -13.46 14.37 1.55
N GLN A 27 -13.95 15.42 0.91
CA GLN A 27 -14.51 16.56 1.66
C GLN A 27 -15.86 16.17 2.25
N LEU A 28 -15.89 16.08 3.58
CA LEU A 28 -17.07 15.68 4.33
C LEU A 28 -17.79 16.89 4.94
N LYS A 29 -19.11 16.87 4.88
CA LYS A 29 -19.99 17.84 5.54
C LYS A 29 -20.84 17.13 6.59
N LYS A 30 -21.02 17.73 7.75
CA LYS A 30 -21.84 17.15 8.81
C LYS A 30 -23.31 17.11 8.40
N SER A 31 -23.96 15.96 8.59
CA SER A 31 -25.36 15.72 8.31
C SER A 31 -25.99 14.91 9.45
N GLY A 32 -26.53 15.59 10.44
CA GLY A 32 -27.04 14.95 11.67
C GLY A 32 -25.95 14.27 12.47
N SER A 33 -26.09 12.98 12.73
CA SER A 33 -25.09 12.11 13.39
C SER A 33 -24.06 11.51 12.43
N SER A 34 -24.15 11.82 11.14
CA SER A 34 -23.29 11.29 10.09
C SER A 34 -22.54 12.40 9.38
N TRP A 35 -21.57 12.02 8.56
CA TRP A 35 -20.88 12.91 7.64
C TRP A 35 -21.17 12.46 6.21
N VAL A 36 -21.33 13.40 5.30
CA VAL A 36 -21.67 13.12 3.91
C VAL A 36 -20.72 13.85 2.95
N GLY A 37 -20.32 13.19 1.88
CA GLY A 37 -19.48 13.72 0.83
C GLY A 37 -19.78 13.10 -0.52
N LEU A 38 -19.00 13.52 -1.53
CA LEU A 38 -19.04 12.87 -2.83
C LEU A 38 -18.31 11.52 -2.76
N SER A 39 -18.78 10.55 -3.53
CA SER A 39 -18.18 9.23 -3.58
C SER A 39 -16.75 9.29 -4.10
N PRO A 40 -15.77 8.69 -3.40
CA PRO A 40 -14.43 8.50 -3.96
C PRO A 40 -14.33 7.32 -4.94
N PHE A 41 -15.39 6.51 -5.04
CA PHE A 41 -15.44 5.29 -5.84
C PHE A 41 -16.18 5.46 -7.17
N SER A 42 -16.92 6.56 -7.34
CA SER A 42 -17.69 6.86 -8.54
C SER A 42 -17.72 8.37 -8.80
N GLN A 43 -17.81 8.75 -10.06
CA GLN A 43 -17.99 10.15 -10.42
C GLN A 43 -19.44 10.55 -10.22
N GLU A 44 -19.70 11.50 -9.32
CA GLU A 44 -21.03 11.99 -9.02
C GLU A 44 -21.02 13.50 -8.73
N LYS A 45 -22.19 14.11 -8.87
CA LYS A 45 -22.39 15.54 -8.54
C LYS A 45 -23.20 15.73 -7.25
N THR A 46 -23.88 14.69 -6.80
CA THR A 46 -24.72 14.71 -5.60
C THR A 46 -24.06 13.86 -4.52
N PRO A 47 -23.85 14.37 -3.30
CA PRO A 47 -23.25 13.62 -2.23
C PRO A 47 -24.05 12.35 -1.89
N SER A 48 -23.39 11.19 -1.95
CA SER A 48 -23.99 9.89 -1.65
C SER A 48 -23.13 9.00 -0.74
N PHE A 49 -21.98 9.51 -0.35
CA PHE A 49 -21.05 8.80 0.52
C PHE A 49 -21.24 9.25 1.98
N TYR A 50 -21.71 8.33 2.81
CA TYR A 50 -22.00 8.57 4.22
C TYR A 50 -20.98 7.88 5.12
N VAL A 51 -20.49 8.61 6.11
CA VAL A 51 -19.57 8.12 7.14
C VAL A 51 -20.22 8.23 8.51
N HIS A 52 -20.18 7.15 9.26
CA HIS A 52 -20.70 7.03 10.63
C HIS A 52 -19.57 6.75 11.61
N PRO A 53 -18.83 7.75 12.10
CA PRO A 53 -17.66 7.55 12.95
C PRO A 53 -17.98 6.78 14.22
N GLU A 54 -19.08 7.12 14.90
CA GLU A 54 -19.51 6.44 16.14
C GLU A 54 -19.77 4.94 15.97
N LYS A 55 -20.16 4.54 14.75
CA LYS A 55 -20.44 3.14 14.41
C LYS A 55 -19.31 2.47 13.65
N GLY A 56 -18.27 3.23 13.27
CA GLY A 56 -17.09 2.73 12.59
C GLY A 56 -17.32 2.21 11.16
N PHE A 57 -18.39 2.69 10.46
CA PHE A 57 -18.62 2.24 9.09
C PHE A 57 -18.99 3.40 8.13
N PHE A 58 -18.74 3.15 6.85
CA PHE A 58 -19.21 4.00 5.75
C PHE A 58 -20.20 3.27 4.84
N ASN A 59 -21.01 4.03 4.13
CA ASN A 59 -21.91 3.52 3.11
C ASN A 59 -21.98 4.50 1.93
N CYS A 60 -21.71 4.01 0.74
CA CYS A 60 -21.80 4.77 -0.51
C CYS A 60 -23.01 4.30 -1.32
N PHE A 61 -24.01 5.14 -1.46
CA PHE A 61 -25.23 4.75 -2.18
C PHE A 61 -25.06 4.72 -3.70
N SER A 62 -24.15 5.51 -4.25
CA SER A 62 -23.93 5.55 -5.71
C SER A 62 -23.15 4.34 -6.22
N SER A 63 -22.16 3.88 -5.47
CA SER A 63 -21.34 2.72 -5.87
C SER A 63 -21.81 1.41 -5.23
N GLY A 64 -22.68 1.46 -4.21
CA GLY A 64 -23.09 0.30 -3.41
C GLY A 64 -22.01 -0.18 -2.43
N GLU A 65 -20.90 0.52 -2.32
CA GLU A 65 -19.78 0.17 -1.45
C GLU A 65 -20.06 0.54 0.00
N LYS A 66 -19.73 -0.37 0.89
CA LYS A 66 -19.86 -0.19 2.33
C LYS A 66 -18.81 -0.97 3.08
N GLY A 67 -18.45 -0.53 4.27
CA GLY A 67 -17.46 -1.22 5.09
C GLY A 67 -16.92 -0.36 6.21
N ASP A 68 -15.83 -0.83 6.78
CA ASP A 68 -15.08 -0.19 7.87
C ASP A 68 -13.81 0.52 7.33
N ALA A 69 -12.98 1.00 8.24
CA ALA A 69 -11.71 1.67 7.91
C ALA A 69 -10.78 0.80 7.05
N ILE A 70 -10.72 -0.50 7.33
CA ILE A 70 -9.87 -1.44 6.57
C ILE A 70 -10.39 -1.58 5.15
N THR A 71 -11.69 -1.81 5.00
CA THR A 71 -12.35 -1.92 3.69
C THR A 71 -12.21 -0.63 2.88
N PHE A 72 -12.31 0.53 3.54
CA PHE A 72 -12.12 1.82 2.88
C PHE A 72 -10.73 1.94 2.26
N VAL A 73 -9.67 1.66 3.04
CA VAL A 73 -8.28 1.73 2.57
C VAL A 73 -8.00 0.71 1.48
N GLN A 74 -8.50 -0.52 1.61
CA GLN A 74 -8.36 -1.53 0.56
C GLN A 74 -8.87 -1.03 -0.79
N LYS A 75 -10.00 -0.34 -0.79
CA LYS A 75 -10.63 0.14 -2.03
C LYS A 75 -10.01 1.42 -2.58
N ILE A 76 -9.66 2.37 -1.72
CA ILE A 76 -9.13 3.66 -2.16
C ILE A 76 -7.68 3.56 -2.62
N GLU A 77 -6.87 2.75 -1.92
CA GLU A 77 -5.45 2.54 -2.22
C GLU A 77 -5.21 1.29 -3.08
N ASN A 78 -6.28 0.54 -3.40
CA ASN A 78 -6.23 -0.73 -4.13
C ASN A 78 -5.29 -1.75 -3.47
N LEU A 79 -5.39 -1.89 -2.16
CA LEU A 79 -4.56 -2.76 -1.33
C LEU A 79 -5.26 -4.08 -1.01
N GLY A 80 -4.46 -5.14 -0.83
CA GLY A 80 -4.93 -6.37 -0.21
C GLY A 80 -5.23 -6.18 1.29
N PHE A 81 -5.94 -7.14 1.89
CA PHE A 81 -6.31 -7.07 3.31
C PHE A 81 -5.10 -6.93 4.23
N GLN A 82 -4.04 -7.70 3.98
CA GLN A 82 -2.81 -7.65 4.79
C GLN A 82 -2.08 -6.31 4.62
N GLU A 83 -2.00 -5.82 3.39
CA GLU A 83 -1.39 -4.52 3.10
C GLU A 83 -2.15 -3.37 3.78
N ALA A 84 -3.48 -3.41 3.80
CA ALA A 84 -4.30 -2.42 4.50
C ALA A 84 -4.08 -2.45 6.02
N ILE A 85 -3.93 -3.65 6.61
CA ILE A 85 -3.62 -3.82 8.04
C ILE A 85 -2.22 -3.30 8.39
N GLU A 86 -1.28 -3.31 7.47
CA GLU A 86 0.05 -2.73 7.67
C GLU A 86 0.07 -1.22 7.38
N TYR A 87 -0.71 -0.77 6.43
CA TYR A 87 -0.82 0.63 6.03
C TYR A 87 -1.40 1.51 7.15
N LEU A 88 -2.54 1.09 7.70
CA LEU A 88 -3.27 1.88 8.70
C LEU A 88 -2.45 2.17 9.96
N PRO A 89 -1.74 1.21 10.59
CA PRO A 89 -0.89 1.49 11.73
C PRO A 89 0.26 2.45 11.42
N LYS A 90 0.83 2.38 10.22
CA LYS A 90 1.89 3.31 9.78
C LYS A 90 1.34 4.73 9.66
N GLU A 91 0.18 4.88 9.05
CA GLU A 91 -0.47 6.16 8.81
C GLU A 91 -0.93 6.84 10.11
N PHE A 92 -1.40 6.06 11.09
CA PHE A 92 -1.84 6.55 12.40
C PHE A 92 -0.79 6.40 13.52
N ASN A 93 0.46 6.10 13.16
CA ASN A 93 1.59 5.95 14.08
C ASN A 93 1.32 4.99 15.26
N PHE A 94 0.83 3.82 14.96
CA PHE A 94 0.35 2.84 15.91
C PHE A 94 1.12 1.50 15.73
N PRO A 95 1.65 0.86 16.80
CA PRO A 95 2.48 -0.32 16.68
C PRO A 95 1.67 -1.56 16.31
N ILE A 96 2.13 -2.31 15.30
CA ILE A 96 1.55 -3.60 14.95
C ILE A 96 1.93 -4.64 16.02
N ARG A 97 0.95 -5.41 16.48
CA ARG A 97 1.16 -6.48 17.47
C ARG A 97 1.01 -7.86 16.83
N TYR A 98 2.02 -8.70 17.05
CA TYR A 98 2.04 -10.10 16.63
C TYR A 98 1.95 -11.02 17.84
N GLU A 99 1.46 -12.25 17.65
CA GLU A 99 1.46 -13.28 18.71
C GLU A 99 2.90 -13.55 19.20
N LYS A 100 3.07 -13.66 20.52
CA LYS A 100 4.34 -14.07 21.13
C LYS A 100 4.64 -15.51 20.74
N GLY A 101 5.60 -15.72 19.86
CA GLY A 101 6.05 -17.05 19.44
C GLY A 101 6.31 -17.20 17.93
N GLY A 102 5.78 -16.33 17.10
CA GLY A 102 6.23 -16.21 15.73
C GLY A 102 7.48 -15.32 15.70
N HIS A 103 8.57 -15.77 15.13
CA HIS A 103 9.68 -14.88 14.81
C HIS A 103 9.09 -13.68 14.07
N ALA A 104 9.09 -12.54 14.75
CA ALA A 104 8.75 -11.27 14.15
C ALA A 104 9.83 -10.93 13.12
N GLN A 105 9.66 -11.44 11.93
CA GLN A 105 10.21 -10.74 10.79
C GLN A 105 9.33 -9.48 10.65
N PRO A 106 9.91 -8.28 10.70
CA PRO A 106 9.12 -7.11 10.40
C PRO A 106 8.50 -7.33 9.02
N PHE A 107 7.18 -7.17 8.90
CA PHE A 107 6.48 -7.14 7.63
C PHE A 107 6.91 -5.89 6.85
N SER A 108 8.16 -5.83 6.47
CA SER A 108 8.66 -4.84 5.53
C SER A 108 8.72 -5.41 4.11
N ASN A 109 8.22 -6.62 3.90
CA ASN A 109 8.33 -7.28 2.62
C ASN A 109 6.92 -7.54 2.07
N SER A 110 6.27 -6.48 1.64
CA SER A 110 5.30 -6.62 0.57
C SER A 110 6.03 -7.26 -0.62
N ILE A 111 5.36 -8.07 -1.42
CA ILE A 111 5.86 -8.60 -2.70
C ILE A 111 6.62 -7.52 -3.50
N ARG A 112 6.20 -6.27 -3.36
CA ARG A 112 6.85 -5.09 -3.92
C ARG A 112 8.27 -4.86 -3.37
N ALA A 113 8.46 -4.92 -2.05
CA ALA A 113 9.78 -4.75 -1.44
C ALA A 113 10.72 -5.89 -1.81
N ASP A 114 10.20 -7.13 -1.87
CA ASP A 114 10.96 -8.30 -2.33
C ASP A 114 11.33 -8.16 -3.81
N LEU A 115 10.44 -7.66 -4.64
CA LEU A 115 10.70 -7.36 -6.05
C LEU A 115 11.76 -6.25 -6.19
N TYR A 116 11.68 -5.17 -5.42
CA TYR A 116 12.72 -4.14 -5.44
C TYR A 116 14.07 -4.67 -4.97
N ALA A 117 14.12 -5.46 -3.90
CA ALA A 117 15.35 -6.09 -3.43
C ALA A 117 15.94 -7.05 -4.48
N LEU A 118 15.09 -7.82 -5.16
CA LEU A 118 15.49 -8.69 -6.26
C LEU A 118 16.01 -7.88 -7.45
N HIS A 119 15.37 -6.77 -7.79
CA HIS A 119 15.82 -5.88 -8.85
C HIS A 119 17.18 -5.25 -8.54
N GLU A 120 17.41 -4.79 -7.31
CA GLU A 120 18.72 -4.25 -6.91
C GLU A 120 19.83 -5.32 -6.94
N LEU A 121 19.52 -6.55 -6.50
CA LEU A 121 20.43 -7.69 -6.60
C LEU A 121 20.76 -8.03 -8.06
N ALA A 122 19.76 -8.09 -8.92
CA ALA A 122 19.93 -8.36 -10.34
C ALA A 122 20.76 -7.25 -11.01
N LYS A 123 20.45 -5.99 -10.70
CA LYS A 123 21.20 -4.83 -11.19
C LYS A 123 22.67 -4.94 -10.81
N SER A 124 23.00 -5.14 -9.53
CA SER A 124 24.37 -5.28 -9.04
C SER A 124 25.11 -6.44 -9.73
N TRP A 125 24.41 -7.56 -9.90
CA TRP A 125 24.99 -8.71 -10.60
C TRP A 125 25.28 -8.41 -12.09
N PHE A 126 24.35 -7.76 -12.78
CA PHE A 126 24.56 -7.35 -14.18
C PHE A 126 25.68 -6.32 -14.31
N GLU A 127 25.75 -5.33 -13.42
CA GLU A 127 26.84 -4.34 -13.39
C GLU A 127 28.20 -5.01 -13.19
N GLU A 128 28.28 -5.98 -12.27
CA GLU A 128 29.50 -6.77 -12.05
C GLU A 128 29.86 -7.58 -13.30
N GLN A 129 28.92 -8.32 -13.88
CA GLN A 129 29.15 -9.10 -15.09
C GLN A 129 29.54 -8.21 -16.28
N PHE A 130 28.89 -7.06 -16.41
CA PHE A 130 29.19 -6.10 -17.46
C PHE A 130 30.58 -5.47 -17.29
N SER A 131 31.05 -5.29 -16.05
CA SER A 131 32.38 -4.76 -15.72
C SER A 131 33.51 -5.77 -15.91
N LEU A 132 33.21 -7.07 -15.83
CA LEU A 132 34.21 -8.12 -16.03
C LEU A 132 34.72 -8.11 -17.48
N GLN A 133 36.03 -8.05 -17.63
CA GLN A 133 36.69 -8.11 -18.94
C GLN A 133 36.86 -9.57 -19.41
N ASN A 134 35.79 -10.33 -19.46
CA ASN A 134 35.79 -11.68 -20.00
C ASN A 134 35.21 -11.71 -21.42
N LYS A 135 35.41 -12.84 -22.10
CA LYS A 135 35.02 -13.01 -23.51
C LYS A 135 33.47 -12.94 -23.70
N GLU A 136 32.69 -13.35 -22.70
CA GLU A 136 31.24 -13.39 -22.75
C GLU A 136 30.66 -12.00 -22.56
N SER A 137 31.21 -11.21 -21.65
CA SER A 137 30.74 -9.83 -21.41
C SER A 137 31.20 -8.83 -22.50
N SER A 138 32.27 -9.17 -23.28
CA SER A 138 32.74 -8.31 -24.35
C SER A 138 31.71 -8.16 -25.49
N VAL A 139 31.01 -9.23 -25.83
CA VAL A 139 29.94 -9.22 -26.85
C VAL A 139 28.79 -8.33 -26.44
N ALA A 140 28.36 -8.46 -25.18
CA ALA A 140 27.28 -7.62 -24.65
C ALA A 140 27.71 -6.14 -24.63
N ARG A 141 28.91 -5.82 -24.20
CA ARG A 141 29.43 -4.45 -24.19
C ARG A 141 29.55 -3.84 -25.57
N SER A 142 30.08 -4.55 -26.55
CA SER A 142 30.17 -4.00 -27.92
C SER A 142 28.79 -3.74 -28.51
N TYR A 143 27.84 -4.64 -28.28
CA TYR A 143 26.46 -4.44 -28.69
C TYR A 143 25.83 -3.16 -28.08
N TRP A 144 25.97 -2.97 -26.76
CA TRP A 144 25.39 -1.83 -26.09
C TRP A 144 26.08 -0.49 -26.39
N LEU A 145 27.40 -0.49 -26.41
CA LEU A 145 28.20 0.72 -26.58
C LEU A 145 28.42 1.11 -28.06
N GLU A 146 28.59 0.11 -28.94
CA GLU A 146 28.94 0.33 -30.34
C GLU A 146 27.71 0.29 -31.25
N GLU A 147 26.81 -0.70 -31.08
CA GLU A 147 25.62 -0.83 -31.94
C GLU A 147 24.43 0.00 -31.48
N ARG A 148 24.24 0.15 -30.14
CA ARG A 148 23.13 0.90 -29.55
C ARG A 148 23.50 2.30 -29.09
N GLU A 149 24.78 2.66 -29.11
CA GLU A 149 25.31 3.99 -28.76
C GLU A 149 24.88 4.47 -27.35
N PHE A 150 24.64 3.54 -26.39
CA PHE A 150 24.36 3.90 -25.01
C PHE A 150 25.63 4.35 -24.30
N SER A 151 25.54 5.42 -23.51
CA SER A 151 26.67 5.82 -22.66
C SER A 151 26.85 4.89 -21.47
N LEU A 152 28.07 4.80 -20.92
CA LEU A 152 28.36 4.04 -19.69
C LEU A 152 27.56 4.54 -18.48
N GLU A 153 27.00 5.73 -18.51
CA GLU A 153 26.15 6.29 -17.46
C GLU A 153 24.69 5.80 -17.56
N THR A 154 24.28 5.31 -18.73
CA THR A 154 22.90 4.82 -19.00
C THR A 154 22.81 3.31 -19.14
N ALA A 155 23.92 2.60 -19.14
CA ALA A 155 24.02 1.15 -19.11
C ALA A 155 24.21 0.67 -17.65
#